data_9400a1bb6394cea9a68442d7b49fcdbf
#
_entry.id   9400a1bb6394cea9a68442d7b49fcdbf
#
_cell.length_a   1.000
_cell.length_b   1.000
_cell.length_c   1.000
_cell.angle_alpha   90.00
_cell.angle_beta   90.00
_cell.angle_gamma   90.00
#
_symmetry.space_group_name_H-M   'P 1'
#
loop_
_entity.id
_entity.type
_entity.pdbx_description
1 polymer ?
#
loop_
_entity_poly.entity_id
_entity_poly.type
_entity_poly.pdbx_seq_one_letter_code
_entity_poly.pdbx_strand_id
1 'polypeptide(L)'
;MANVEQLKLIKQGVERWNQWREQNSNIKPDLSESDLRQAYLQKANLSNANLNKVKLQFSNLTSANLKETSLKKAKFQEANLQSANLQSANLSGASMLEANLQYADLENAILKDAQFSEDVLLNQTNLKGANLEGATGLSSSQINLAITDKQTKLPDYLEEEVDDDFLLQM
;
A
#
# COMPACT_ATOMS: atom_id res chain seq x y z
N MET A 1 18.84 2.29 -7.31
CA MET A 1 19.11 0.83 -7.39
C MET A 1 19.19 0.27 -5.99
N ALA A 2 18.60 -0.89 -5.75
CA ALA A 2 18.61 -1.51 -4.43
C ALA A 2 20.02 -1.71 -3.86
N ASN A 3 20.14 -1.62 -2.54
CA ASN A 3 21.35 -2.05 -1.84
C ASN A 3 21.45 -3.58 -1.92
N VAL A 4 22.52 -4.08 -2.51
CA VAL A 4 22.70 -5.51 -2.82
C VAL A 4 22.70 -6.37 -1.56
N GLU A 5 23.34 -5.91 -0.48
CA GLU A 5 23.41 -6.66 0.79
C GLU A 5 22.04 -6.70 1.49
N GLN A 6 21.30 -5.60 1.47
CA GLN A 6 19.94 -5.55 2.02
C GLN A 6 18.98 -6.42 1.22
N LEU A 7 19.09 -6.42 -0.11
CA LEU A 7 18.29 -7.28 -0.96
C LEU A 7 18.60 -8.77 -0.72
N LYS A 8 19.87 -9.12 -0.57
CA LYS A 8 20.27 -10.47 -0.23
C LYS A 8 19.74 -10.89 1.15
N LEU A 9 19.77 -9.97 2.10
CA LEU A 9 19.33 -10.22 3.47
C LEU A 9 17.82 -10.50 3.54
N ILE A 10 16.99 -9.66 2.92
CA ILE A 10 15.54 -9.87 2.94
C ILE A 10 15.13 -11.17 2.21
N LYS A 11 15.85 -11.55 1.16
CA LYS A 11 15.66 -12.83 0.47
C LYS A 11 16.07 -14.06 1.29
N GLN A 12 16.86 -13.89 2.34
CA GLN A 12 17.20 -14.96 3.28
C GLN A 12 16.09 -15.21 4.33
N GLY A 13 15.09 -14.34 4.41
CA GLY A 13 13.91 -14.48 5.24
C GLY A 13 13.68 -13.31 6.19
N VAL A 14 12.41 -13.15 6.55
CA VAL A 14 11.91 -12.00 7.34
C VAL A 14 12.51 -11.95 8.73
N GLU A 15 12.76 -13.09 9.37
CA GLU A 15 13.35 -13.12 10.72
C GLU A 15 14.73 -12.46 10.76
N ARG A 16 15.62 -12.85 9.84
CA ARG A 16 16.95 -12.24 9.71
C ARG A 16 16.88 -10.76 9.33
N TRP A 17 15.95 -10.42 8.44
CA TRP A 17 15.69 -9.04 8.07
C TRP A 17 15.28 -8.20 9.28
N ASN A 18 14.32 -8.68 10.07
CA ASN A 18 13.82 -7.96 11.23
C ASN A 18 14.90 -7.82 12.32
N GLN A 19 15.70 -8.84 12.58
CA GLN A 19 16.84 -8.74 13.49
C GLN A 19 17.85 -7.67 13.04
N TRP A 20 18.15 -7.63 11.74
CA TRP A 20 19.00 -6.58 11.18
C TRP A 20 18.36 -5.20 11.33
N ARG A 21 17.07 -5.08 11.12
CA ARG A 21 16.31 -3.82 11.30
C ARG A 21 16.39 -3.30 12.73
N GLU A 22 16.27 -4.17 13.72
CA GLU A 22 16.41 -3.83 15.14
C GLU A 22 17.78 -3.25 15.47
N GLN A 23 18.83 -3.86 14.92
CA GLN A 23 20.22 -3.45 15.13
C GLN A 23 20.61 -2.20 14.32
N ASN A 24 19.85 -1.87 13.27
CA ASN A 24 20.14 -0.80 12.31
C ASN A 24 18.95 0.14 12.11
N SER A 25 18.28 0.51 13.20
CA SER A 25 17.05 1.33 13.18
C SER A 25 17.21 2.69 12.50
N ASN A 26 18.41 3.26 12.50
CA ASN A 26 18.72 4.54 11.87
C ASN A 26 18.97 4.44 10.36
N ILE A 27 19.13 3.23 9.82
CA ILE A 27 19.39 3.04 8.40
C ILE A 27 18.05 3.02 7.66
N LYS A 28 17.94 3.85 6.63
CA LYS A 28 16.87 3.76 5.63
C LYS A 28 17.20 2.65 4.64
N PRO A 29 16.48 1.52 4.62
CA PRO A 29 16.77 0.48 3.64
C PRO A 29 16.47 0.96 2.21
N ASP A 30 17.31 0.55 1.26
CA ASP A 30 17.06 0.75 -0.16
C ASP A 30 16.87 -0.58 -0.88
N LEU A 31 15.63 -0.87 -1.21
CA LEU A 31 15.19 -2.04 -1.98
C LEU A 31 14.51 -1.60 -3.30
N SER A 32 14.81 -0.37 -3.76
CA SER A 32 14.20 0.19 -4.97
C SER A 32 14.50 -0.65 -6.22
N GLU A 33 13.51 -0.77 -7.08
CA GLU A 33 13.57 -1.50 -8.36
C GLU A 33 13.86 -3.01 -8.23
N SER A 34 13.89 -3.54 -6.99
CA SER A 34 14.18 -4.95 -6.76
C SER A 34 13.03 -5.85 -7.19
N ASP A 35 13.37 -7.11 -7.45
CA ASP A 35 12.42 -8.17 -7.74
C ASP A 35 12.17 -8.99 -6.47
N LEU A 36 10.99 -8.78 -5.88
CA LEU A 36 10.46 -9.46 -4.70
C LEU A 36 9.12 -10.12 -5.01
N ARG A 37 8.88 -10.48 -6.29
CA ARG A 37 7.69 -11.20 -6.68
C ARG A 37 7.59 -12.53 -5.95
N GLN A 38 6.36 -12.90 -5.55
CA GLN A 38 6.08 -14.13 -4.81
C GLN A 38 6.85 -14.24 -3.46
N ALA A 39 7.44 -13.16 -2.98
CA ALA A 39 8.19 -13.17 -1.72
C ALA A 39 7.27 -13.34 -0.51
N TYR A 40 7.72 -14.09 0.48
CA TYR A 40 7.07 -14.24 1.77
C TYR A 40 7.61 -13.16 2.73
N LEU A 41 6.85 -12.06 2.87
CA LEU A 41 7.23 -10.87 3.63
C LEU A 41 6.29 -10.59 4.81
N GLN A 42 5.57 -11.61 5.28
CA GLN A 42 4.66 -11.48 6.41
C GLN A 42 5.40 -10.93 7.63
N LYS A 43 4.83 -9.88 8.24
CA LYS A 43 5.42 -9.20 9.41
C LYS A 43 6.81 -8.61 9.18
N ALA A 44 7.25 -8.44 7.94
CA ALA A 44 8.52 -7.78 7.65
C ALA A 44 8.50 -6.31 8.10
N ASN A 45 9.53 -5.87 8.78
CA ASN A 45 9.71 -4.46 9.12
C ASN A 45 10.39 -3.72 7.96
N LEU A 46 9.57 -3.18 7.07
CA LEU A 46 10.00 -2.38 5.92
C LEU A 46 9.81 -0.87 6.15
N SER A 47 9.53 -0.45 7.39
CA SER A 47 9.28 0.95 7.71
C SER A 47 10.41 1.87 7.24
N ASN A 48 10.03 3.04 6.73
CA ASN A 48 10.93 4.07 6.20
C ASN A 48 11.80 3.63 4.99
N ALA A 49 11.60 2.43 4.42
CA ALA A 49 12.40 1.95 3.30
C ALA A 49 12.10 2.69 2.00
N ASN A 50 13.08 2.72 1.10
CA ASN A 50 12.89 3.06 -0.30
C ASN A 50 12.54 1.77 -1.07
N LEU A 51 11.29 1.64 -1.50
CA LEU A 51 10.72 0.55 -2.28
C LEU A 51 10.18 1.05 -3.63
N ASN A 52 10.71 2.18 -4.12
CA ASN A 52 10.24 2.75 -5.39
C ASN A 52 10.44 1.74 -6.53
N LYS A 53 9.38 1.57 -7.35
CA LYS A 53 9.35 0.65 -8.50
C LYS A 53 9.66 -0.82 -8.16
N VAL A 54 9.57 -1.21 -6.89
CA VAL A 54 9.73 -2.61 -6.47
C VAL A 54 8.68 -3.49 -7.15
N LYS A 55 9.06 -4.71 -7.49
CA LYS A 55 8.13 -5.72 -8.00
C LYS A 55 7.73 -6.65 -6.85
N LEU A 56 6.45 -6.55 -6.44
CA LEU A 56 5.85 -7.29 -5.33
C LEU A 56 4.61 -8.09 -5.76
N GLN A 57 4.49 -8.36 -7.06
CA GLN A 57 3.35 -9.12 -7.56
C GLN A 57 3.30 -10.51 -6.91
N PHE A 58 2.10 -10.95 -6.51
CA PHE A 58 1.86 -12.26 -5.89
C PHE A 58 2.59 -12.45 -4.54
N SER A 59 3.15 -11.39 -3.95
CA SER A 59 3.84 -11.49 -2.66
C SER A 59 2.88 -11.50 -1.47
N ASN A 60 3.32 -12.06 -0.37
CA ASN A 60 2.57 -12.04 0.87
C ASN A 60 3.21 -11.05 1.86
N LEU A 61 2.53 -9.92 2.09
CA LEU A 61 2.91 -8.84 3.01
C LEU A 61 1.94 -8.74 4.20
N THR A 62 1.22 -9.83 4.53
CA THR A 62 0.27 -9.82 5.64
C THR A 62 0.93 -9.30 6.91
N SER A 63 0.31 -8.30 7.54
CA SER A 63 0.80 -7.64 8.75
C SER A 63 2.22 -7.05 8.64
N ALA A 64 2.73 -6.81 7.44
CA ALA A 64 4.02 -6.14 7.26
C ALA A 64 3.94 -4.67 7.71
N ASN A 65 5.04 -4.16 8.25
CA ASN A 65 5.17 -2.75 8.59
C ASN A 65 5.81 -1.99 7.41
N LEU A 66 4.99 -1.25 6.68
CA LEU A 66 5.36 -0.40 5.55
C LEU A 66 5.16 1.09 5.88
N LYS A 67 5.12 1.45 7.17
CA LYS A 67 4.92 2.83 7.62
C LYS A 67 6.01 3.75 7.05
N GLU A 68 5.57 4.90 6.51
CA GLU A 68 6.46 5.95 5.99
C GLU A 68 7.39 5.48 4.85
N THR A 69 7.04 4.38 4.14
CA THR A 69 7.81 3.88 3.01
C THR A 69 7.60 4.72 1.76
N SER A 70 8.61 4.76 0.89
CA SER A 70 8.45 5.24 -0.47
C SER A 70 8.21 4.06 -1.41
N LEU A 71 7.00 3.98 -1.97
CA LEU A 71 6.49 2.90 -2.82
C LEU A 71 6.04 3.42 -4.20
N LYS A 72 6.62 4.54 -4.64
CA LYS A 72 6.24 5.17 -5.91
C LYS A 72 6.41 4.20 -7.06
N LYS A 73 5.32 4.03 -7.85
CA LYS A 73 5.29 3.12 -9.00
C LYS A 73 5.61 1.66 -8.65
N ALA A 74 5.42 1.25 -7.39
CA ALA A 74 5.54 -0.14 -6.98
C ALA A 74 4.45 -1.01 -7.63
N LYS A 75 4.73 -2.28 -7.83
CA LYS A 75 3.81 -3.24 -8.46
C LYS A 75 3.33 -4.26 -7.44
N PHE A 76 2.03 -4.21 -7.09
CA PHE A 76 1.39 -5.06 -6.09
C PHE A 76 0.28 -5.96 -6.68
N GLN A 77 0.28 -6.19 -7.98
CA GLN A 77 -0.77 -7.02 -8.57
C GLN A 77 -0.87 -8.37 -7.83
N GLU A 78 -2.08 -8.71 -7.37
CA GLU A 78 -2.38 -9.93 -6.61
C GLU A 78 -1.53 -10.09 -5.31
N ALA A 79 -0.98 -9.01 -4.79
CA ALA A 79 -0.27 -9.05 -3.51
C ALA A 79 -1.25 -9.09 -2.33
N ASN A 80 -0.89 -9.84 -1.29
CA ASN A 80 -1.65 -9.86 -0.05
C ASN A 80 -1.03 -8.87 0.96
N LEU A 81 -1.75 -7.75 1.19
CA LEU A 81 -1.39 -6.68 2.14
C LEU A 81 -2.36 -6.66 3.33
N GLN A 82 -3.06 -7.76 3.59
CA GLN A 82 -4.03 -7.83 4.68
C GLN A 82 -3.39 -7.42 6.01
N SER A 83 -4.04 -6.50 6.73
CA SER A 83 -3.57 -5.96 8.02
C SER A 83 -2.17 -5.32 7.98
N ALA A 84 -1.63 -4.98 6.80
CA ALA A 84 -0.37 -4.27 6.70
C ALA A 84 -0.50 -2.83 7.20
N ASN A 85 0.57 -2.30 7.80
CA ASN A 85 0.66 -0.89 8.17
C ASN A 85 1.34 -0.09 7.05
N LEU A 86 0.58 0.74 6.36
CA LEU A 86 1.02 1.63 5.28
C LEU A 86 0.82 3.12 5.67
N GLN A 87 0.72 3.41 6.96
CA GLN A 87 0.53 4.80 7.43
C GLN A 87 1.59 5.72 6.83
N SER A 88 1.14 6.85 6.27
CA SER A 88 1.99 7.87 5.65
C SER A 88 2.92 7.34 4.55
N ALA A 89 2.66 6.16 3.98
CA ALA A 89 3.41 5.63 2.85
C ALA A 89 3.10 6.40 1.56
N ASN A 90 4.08 6.51 0.67
CA ASN A 90 3.89 7.12 -0.64
C ASN A 90 3.77 6.06 -1.74
N LEU A 91 2.55 5.80 -2.17
CA LEU A 91 2.15 4.83 -3.19
C LEU A 91 1.82 5.49 -4.55
N SER A 92 2.29 6.72 -4.79
CA SER A 92 1.94 7.45 -6.03
C SER A 92 2.28 6.63 -7.27
N GLY A 93 1.28 6.44 -8.13
CA GLY A 93 1.39 5.66 -9.37
C GLY A 93 1.62 4.15 -9.15
N ALA A 94 1.42 3.64 -7.94
CA ALA A 94 1.51 2.20 -7.68
C ALA A 94 0.38 1.43 -8.36
N SER A 95 0.66 0.19 -8.78
CA SER A 95 -0.36 -0.71 -9.31
C SER A 95 -0.82 -1.67 -8.23
N MET A 96 -2.12 -1.59 -7.89
CA MET A 96 -2.78 -2.33 -6.82
C MET A 96 -3.85 -3.29 -7.38
N LEU A 97 -3.74 -3.69 -8.66
CA LEU A 97 -4.72 -4.53 -9.32
C LEU A 97 -4.88 -5.85 -8.54
N GLU A 98 -6.11 -6.23 -8.21
CA GLU A 98 -6.43 -7.47 -7.49
C GLU A 98 -5.71 -7.63 -6.13
N ALA A 99 -5.15 -6.54 -5.57
CA ALA A 99 -4.48 -6.60 -4.28
C ALA A 99 -5.49 -6.77 -3.13
N ASN A 100 -5.10 -7.52 -2.10
CA ASN A 100 -5.87 -7.63 -0.87
C ASN A 100 -5.35 -6.61 0.18
N LEU A 101 -6.14 -5.56 0.42
CA LEU A 101 -5.87 -4.52 1.41
C LEU A 101 -6.81 -4.60 2.62
N GLN A 102 -7.55 -5.70 2.80
CA GLN A 102 -8.48 -5.84 3.91
C GLN A 102 -7.79 -5.58 5.25
N TYR A 103 -8.40 -4.73 6.08
CA TYR A 103 -7.88 -4.33 7.40
C TYR A 103 -6.50 -3.63 7.35
N ALA A 104 -5.98 -3.28 6.19
CA ALA A 104 -4.73 -2.52 6.10
C ALA A 104 -4.94 -1.08 6.60
N ASP A 105 -3.88 -0.51 7.13
CA ASP A 105 -3.88 0.87 7.60
C ASP A 105 -3.11 1.77 6.62
N LEU A 106 -3.85 2.57 5.86
CA LEU A 106 -3.33 3.56 4.90
C LEU A 106 -3.61 4.99 5.37
N GLU A 107 -3.73 5.21 6.68
CA GLU A 107 -3.96 6.55 7.21
C GLU A 107 -2.88 7.54 6.73
N ASN A 108 -3.32 8.67 6.15
CA ASN A 108 -2.46 9.69 5.57
C ASN A 108 -1.54 9.20 4.43
N ALA A 109 -1.80 8.04 3.82
CA ALA A 109 -1.03 7.55 2.67
C ALA A 109 -1.29 8.39 1.41
N ILE A 110 -0.30 8.45 0.52
CA ILE A 110 -0.40 9.14 -0.76
C ILE A 110 -0.58 8.08 -1.86
N LEU A 111 -1.77 8.02 -2.44
CA LEU A 111 -2.18 7.07 -3.48
C LEU A 111 -2.48 7.78 -4.82
N LYS A 112 -1.91 8.98 -5.01
CA LYS A 112 -2.13 9.77 -6.24
C LYS A 112 -1.78 8.94 -7.47
N ASP A 113 -2.67 8.95 -8.45
CA ASP A 113 -2.50 8.22 -9.72
C ASP A 113 -2.29 6.71 -9.55
N ALA A 114 -2.63 6.13 -8.40
CA ALA A 114 -2.57 4.69 -8.20
C ALA A 114 -3.62 3.96 -9.03
N GLN A 115 -3.30 2.75 -9.47
CA GLN A 115 -4.18 1.94 -10.31
C GLN A 115 -4.78 0.80 -9.49
N PHE A 116 -6.09 0.75 -9.43
CA PHE A 116 -6.86 -0.32 -8.79
C PHE A 116 -7.68 -1.09 -9.84
N SER A 117 -8.40 -2.10 -9.39
CA SER A 117 -9.36 -2.86 -10.20
C SER A 117 -10.62 -3.14 -9.39
N GLU A 118 -11.68 -3.59 -10.05
CA GLU A 118 -12.93 -4.03 -9.39
C GLU A 118 -12.71 -5.21 -8.41
N ASP A 119 -11.61 -5.95 -8.55
CA ASP A 119 -11.28 -7.08 -7.68
C ASP A 119 -10.39 -6.70 -6.48
N VAL A 120 -9.98 -5.42 -6.32
CA VAL A 120 -9.25 -4.99 -5.13
C VAL A 120 -10.14 -5.09 -3.88
N LEU A 121 -9.60 -5.67 -2.81
CA LEU A 121 -10.33 -5.85 -1.56
C LEU A 121 -10.00 -4.74 -0.55
N LEU A 122 -11.00 -3.90 -0.23
CA LEU A 122 -10.87 -2.74 0.66
C LEU A 122 -11.70 -2.85 1.96
N ASN A 123 -12.22 -4.04 2.30
CA ASN A 123 -13.03 -4.22 3.50
C ASN A 123 -12.27 -3.77 4.75
N GLN A 124 -12.82 -2.79 5.49
CA GLN A 124 -12.22 -2.24 6.71
C GLN A 124 -10.80 -1.67 6.53
N THR A 125 -10.40 -1.34 5.31
CA THR A 125 -9.16 -0.61 5.03
C THR A 125 -9.28 0.82 5.58
N ASN A 126 -8.33 1.26 6.42
CA ASN A 126 -8.29 2.61 6.93
C ASN A 126 -7.68 3.55 5.88
N LEU A 127 -8.51 4.41 5.28
CA LEU A 127 -8.13 5.43 4.29
C LEU A 127 -8.25 6.86 4.83
N LYS A 128 -8.38 7.06 6.15
CA LYS A 128 -8.51 8.39 6.73
C LYS A 128 -7.33 9.29 6.36
N GLY A 129 -7.63 10.48 5.87
CA GLY A 129 -6.62 11.42 5.41
C GLY A 129 -5.82 10.96 4.19
N ALA A 130 -6.11 9.80 3.60
CA ALA A 130 -5.42 9.31 2.41
C ALA A 130 -5.74 10.17 1.18
N ASN A 131 -4.78 10.32 0.28
CA ASN A 131 -4.94 11.06 -0.96
C ASN A 131 -4.98 10.13 -2.16
N LEU A 132 -6.18 9.93 -2.75
CA LEU A 132 -6.43 9.11 -3.94
C LEU A 132 -6.71 9.97 -5.19
N GLU A 133 -6.37 11.27 -5.20
CA GLU A 133 -6.54 12.12 -6.39
C GLU A 133 -5.90 11.46 -7.62
N GLY A 134 -6.64 11.40 -8.72
CA GLY A 134 -6.19 10.76 -9.97
C GLY A 134 -6.09 9.23 -9.94
N ALA A 135 -6.41 8.58 -8.83
CA ALA A 135 -6.47 7.12 -8.79
C ALA A 135 -7.57 6.60 -9.72
N THR A 136 -7.38 5.41 -10.28
CA THR A 136 -8.30 4.79 -11.24
C THR A 136 -8.73 3.39 -10.83
N GLY A 137 -9.89 2.93 -11.36
CA GLY A 137 -10.36 1.54 -11.20
C GLY A 137 -11.05 1.22 -9.87
N LEU A 138 -11.38 2.25 -9.07
CA LEU A 138 -12.19 2.10 -7.86
C LEU A 138 -13.67 2.32 -8.18
N SER A 139 -14.55 1.71 -7.40
CA SER A 139 -15.99 1.96 -7.39
C SER A 139 -16.44 2.54 -6.04
N SER A 140 -17.58 3.23 -6.04
CA SER A 140 -18.21 3.74 -4.82
C SER A 140 -18.50 2.61 -3.82
N SER A 141 -18.89 1.42 -4.30
CA SER A 141 -19.13 0.27 -3.44
C SER A 141 -17.88 -0.20 -2.71
N GLN A 142 -16.72 -0.16 -3.34
CA GLN A 142 -15.43 -0.51 -2.70
C GLN A 142 -15.04 0.54 -1.65
N ILE A 143 -15.20 1.83 -1.96
CA ILE A 143 -14.93 2.92 -1.00
C ILE A 143 -15.86 2.84 0.21
N ASN A 144 -17.12 2.48 0.03
CA ASN A 144 -18.08 2.29 1.14
C ASN A 144 -17.72 1.12 2.08
N LEU A 145 -16.88 0.17 1.65
CA LEU A 145 -16.35 -0.90 2.51
C LEU A 145 -15.11 -0.46 3.31
N ALA A 146 -14.47 0.62 2.91
CA ALA A 146 -13.31 1.20 3.59
C ALA A 146 -13.73 2.21 4.67
N ILE A 147 -12.78 2.63 5.48
CA ILE A 147 -12.96 3.65 6.52
C ILE A 147 -12.35 4.95 6.01
N THR A 148 -13.20 5.94 5.74
CA THR A 148 -12.80 7.26 5.25
C THR A 148 -13.15 8.36 6.26
N ASP A 149 -12.66 9.56 6.02
CA ASP A 149 -13.03 10.77 6.76
C ASP A 149 -13.07 12.01 5.84
N LYS A 150 -13.35 13.17 6.41
CA LYS A 150 -13.43 14.46 5.67
C LYS A 150 -12.11 14.89 5.04
N GLN A 151 -10.98 14.28 5.42
CA GLN A 151 -9.67 14.59 4.89
C GLN A 151 -9.25 13.61 3.78
N THR A 152 -9.98 12.49 3.64
CA THR A 152 -9.80 11.54 2.53
C THR A 152 -10.14 12.23 1.23
N LYS A 153 -9.19 12.27 0.29
CA LYS A 153 -9.40 12.83 -1.04
C LYS A 153 -9.65 11.69 -2.02
N LEU A 154 -10.85 11.63 -2.57
CA LEU A 154 -11.26 10.66 -3.57
C LEU A 154 -10.88 11.13 -4.99
N PRO A 155 -10.86 10.23 -5.99
CA PRO A 155 -10.81 10.62 -7.40
C PRO A 155 -12.09 11.37 -7.80
N ASP A 156 -11.99 12.36 -8.69
CA ASP A 156 -13.09 13.23 -9.11
C ASP A 156 -14.33 12.44 -9.56
N TYR A 157 -14.15 11.33 -10.30
CA TYR A 157 -15.26 10.52 -10.81
C TYR A 157 -16.07 9.80 -9.70
N LEU A 158 -15.54 9.69 -8.48
CA LEU A 158 -16.26 9.12 -7.33
C LEU A 158 -16.92 10.21 -6.48
N GLU A 159 -16.43 11.45 -6.52
CA GLU A 159 -17.00 12.56 -5.79
C GLU A 159 -18.38 12.94 -6.40
N GLU A 160 -18.53 12.86 -7.72
CA GLU A 160 -19.78 13.13 -8.41
C GLU A 160 -20.90 12.11 -8.09
N GLU A 161 -20.55 10.82 -7.82
CA GLU A 161 -21.53 9.78 -7.49
C GLU A 161 -22.06 9.89 -6.04
N VAL A 162 -21.28 10.45 -5.12
CA VAL A 162 -21.66 10.54 -3.69
C VAL A 162 -22.67 11.66 -3.45
N ASP A 163 -22.63 12.74 -4.24
CA ASP A 163 -23.56 13.87 -4.08
C ASP A 163 -24.98 13.54 -4.52
N ASP A 164 -25.19 12.66 -5.50
CA ASP A 164 -26.53 12.28 -5.99
C ASP A 164 -27.30 11.39 -5.00
N ASP A 165 -26.64 10.49 -4.27
CA ASP A 165 -27.29 9.61 -3.28
C ASP A 165 -27.66 10.36 -1.99
N PHE A 166 -26.96 11.43 -1.64
CA PHE A 166 -27.26 12.23 -0.45
C PHE A 166 -28.48 13.13 -0.64
N LEU A 167 -28.77 13.57 -1.87
CA LEU A 167 -29.92 14.41 -2.22
C LEU A 167 -31.23 13.62 -2.29
N LEU A 168 -31.19 12.30 -2.42
CA LEU A 168 -32.38 11.43 -2.48
C LEU A 168 -32.91 11.00 -1.11
N GLN A 169 -32.19 11.29 -0.02
CA GLN A 169 -32.57 10.93 1.36
C GLN A 169 -33.09 12.12 2.19
N MET A 170 -33.28 13.30 1.58
CA MET A 170 -33.94 14.48 2.18
C MET A 170 -35.33 14.68 1.60
#